data_b249256937881d0e5274dd41ffc5e3de
#
_entry.id   b249256937881d0e5274dd41ffc5e3de
#
_cell.length_a   1.000
_cell.length_b   1.000
_cell.length_c   1.000
_cell.angle_alpha   90.00
_cell.angle_beta   90.00
_cell.angle_gamma   90.00
#
_symmetry.space_group_name_H-M   'P 1'
#
loop_
_entity.id
_entity.type
_entity.pdbx_description
1 polymer ?
#
loop_
_entity_poly.entity_id
_entity_poly.type
_entity_poly.pdbx_seq_one_letter_code
_entity_poly.pdbx_strand_id
1 'polypeptide(L)'
;MALSADSFISALKAQTPVLKKKNKSLIVIHFGGGYPAIDFWEDKNGAPTMGETKAAKTAADGVRINELLPKIGSQMKNAAIIRTLKSTEGDHMRGTKVMMTGLPINVLVEQPHVGSKVAWYYRENEGDLPAFISVGGGGGVGPGFLGQRYGALPISRPGSPPENATPPKEIGGATREGTDRMMRRGDLFSRLEAGFQKSTGSERDAAKSHQEVYDKALSLVVSKNKDVFALDKDVDGKPIKLMQEYAVGGDFGRGCLLARKLTEAGAACVEVNNGGWDMHANIFASLRTRLPAVDAGIGTLLKDLAERGRLQDTVVVTLSEFGRTIRVNPGGGRDHNPGLWSVMVAGGNIVGGQVYGKTSSDATSIEENPVTTGDLFATIYAALGFEKDAQIRDSLGRPSPLAGEKAKPIAQLLKTA
;
A
#
# COMPACT_ATOMS: atom_id res chain seq x y z
N MET A 1 -6.94 -4.03 54.98
CA MET A 1 -5.67 -3.67 54.35
C MET A 1 -6.00 -3.07 53.00
N ALA A 2 -5.86 -1.78 52.82
CA ALA A 2 -6.08 -1.13 51.54
C ALA A 2 -4.81 -1.32 50.69
N LEU A 3 -4.96 -1.97 49.54
CA LEU A 3 -3.90 -2.06 48.53
C LEU A 3 -3.59 -0.63 48.03
N SER A 4 -2.31 -0.25 48.01
CA SER A 4 -1.92 1.04 47.45
C SER A 4 -2.31 1.16 46.00
N ALA A 5 -2.59 2.36 45.49
CA ALA A 5 -2.97 2.61 44.10
C ALA A 5 -1.93 2.03 43.11
N ASP A 6 -0.66 2.00 43.49
CA ASP A 6 0.44 1.44 42.69
C ASP A 6 0.38 -0.08 42.60
N SER A 7 -0.05 -0.79 43.66
CA SER A 7 -0.24 -2.24 43.64
C SER A 7 -1.47 -2.62 42.78
N PHE A 8 -2.53 -1.79 42.79
CA PHE A 8 -3.71 -1.99 41.95
C PHE A 8 -3.39 -1.74 40.46
N ILE A 9 -2.64 -0.70 40.13
CA ILE A 9 -2.18 -0.40 38.77
C ILE A 9 -1.20 -1.47 38.28
N SER A 10 -0.30 -1.98 39.14
CA SER A 10 0.58 -3.11 38.79
C SER A 10 -0.19 -4.41 38.55
N ALA A 11 -1.22 -4.69 39.36
CA ALA A 11 -2.07 -5.87 39.19
C ALA A 11 -2.95 -5.77 37.92
N LEU A 12 -3.44 -4.57 37.60
CA LEU A 12 -4.13 -4.31 36.33
C LEU A 12 -3.21 -4.47 35.12
N LYS A 13 -1.97 -4.00 35.18
CA LYS A 13 -0.96 -4.21 34.13
C LYS A 13 -0.55 -5.67 33.98
N ALA A 14 -0.56 -6.44 35.05
CA ALA A 14 -0.24 -7.89 35.04
C ALA A 14 -1.42 -8.77 34.57
N GLN A 15 -2.65 -8.28 34.64
CA GLN A 15 -3.86 -9.04 34.26
C GLN A 15 -4.44 -8.69 32.90
N THR A 16 -3.92 -7.69 32.22
CA THR A 16 -4.23 -7.48 30.82
C THR A 16 -3.16 -8.23 30.01
N PRO A 17 -3.40 -9.43 29.46
CA PRO A 17 -2.62 -9.85 28.33
C PRO A 17 -2.94 -8.81 27.27
N VAL A 18 -1.99 -7.92 27.00
CA VAL A 18 -1.98 -7.18 25.75
C VAL A 18 -1.95 -8.28 24.71
N LEU A 19 -3.10 -8.65 24.19
CA LEU A 19 -3.24 -9.40 22.96
C LEU A 19 -2.46 -8.56 21.96
N LYS A 20 -1.19 -8.94 21.72
CA LYS A 20 -0.39 -8.32 20.65
C LYS A 20 -1.27 -8.41 19.43
N LYS A 21 -1.84 -7.27 18.99
CA LYS A 21 -2.62 -7.21 17.74
C LYS A 21 -1.72 -7.88 16.72
N LYS A 22 -2.14 -9.00 16.16
CA LYS A 22 -1.38 -9.68 15.10
C LYS A 22 -1.17 -8.65 14.02
N ASN A 23 0.07 -8.23 13.80
CA ASN A 23 0.41 -7.23 12.82
C ASN A 23 0.02 -7.73 11.45
N LYS A 24 -1.09 -7.22 10.94
CA LYS A 24 -1.42 -7.36 9.53
C LYS A 24 -0.72 -6.25 8.76
N SER A 25 -0.40 -6.52 7.52
CA SER A 25 0.28 -5.60 6.62
C SER A 25 -0.56 -5.29 5.39
N LEU A 26 -0.36 -4.11 4.83
CA LEU A 26 -0.95 -3.68 3.55
C LEU A 26 0.13 -3.59 2.48
N ILE A 27 -0.09 -4.21 1.34
CA ILE A 27 0.68 -3.97 0.11
C ILE A 27 -0.24 -3.26 -0.89
N VAL A 28 0.12 -2.05 -1.26
CA VAL A 28 -0.55 -1.27 -2.30
C VAL A 28 0.25 -1.40 -3.58
N ILE A 29 -0.35 -1.92 -4.63
CA ILE A 29 0.21 -1.89 -5.99
C ILE A 29 -0.40 -0.67 -6.68
N HIS A 30 0.37 0.38 -6.82
CA HIS A 30 -0.07 1.64 -7.40
C HIS A 30 0.27 1.72 -8.88
N PHE A 31 -0.75 1.73 -9.72
CA PHE A 31 -0.63 1.90 -11.18
C PHE A 31 -0.81 3.39 -11.53
N GLY A 32 0.28 4.16 -11.50
CA GLY A 32 0.23 5.61 -11.76
C GLY A 32 -0.01 5.93 -13.23
N GLY A 33 -0.98 6.80 -13.49
CA GLY A 33 -1.41 7.21 -14.82
C GLY A 33 -2.82 6.75 -15.18
N GLY A 34 -3.62 6.22 -14.26
CA GLY A 34 -4.98 5.75 -14.55
C GLY A 34 -4.96 4.46 -15.37
N TYR A 35 -4.69 3.32 -14.76
CA TYR A 35 -4.59 2.06 -15.52
C TYR A 35 -5.92 1.62 -16.13
N PRO A 36 -5.89 0.94 -17.28
CA PRO A 36 -7.10 0.52 -17.99
C PRO A 36 -7.71 -0.72 -17.33
N ALA A 37 -8.39 -0.54 -16.19
CA ALA A 37 -8.93 -1.62 -15.38
C ALA A 37 -9.90 -2.54 -16.14
N ILE A 38 -10.59 -2.02 -17.16
CA ILE A 38 -11.42 -2.81 -18.07
C ILE A 38 -10.58 -3.89 -18.79
N ASP A 39 -9.38 -3.51 -19.23
CA ASP A 39 -8.49 -4.43 -19.95
C ASP A 39 -7.74 -5.39 -19.03
N PHE A 40 -7.88 -5.26 -17.70
CA PHE A 40 -7.34 -6.20 -16.73
C PHE A 40 -8.39 -7.18 -16.23
N TRP A 41 -9.56 -6.68 -15.83
CA TRP A 41 -10.49 -7.39 -14.95
C TRP A 41 -11.87 -7.67 -15.56
N GLU A 42 -12.23 -7.09 -16.71
CA GLU A 42 -13.50 -7.36 -17.36
C GLU A 42 -13.48 -8.63 -18.22
N ASP A 43 -14.65 -9.23 -18.42
CA ASP A 43 -14.83 -10.49 -19.15
C ASP A 43 -15.89 -10.42 -20.25
N LYS A 44 -16.11 -9.24 -20.84
CA LYS A 44 -17.10 -9.01 -21.90
C LYS A 44 -16.55 -9.39 -23.29
N ASN A 45 -16.03 -10.62 -23.41
CA ASN A 45 -15.49 -11.12 -24.68
C ASN A 45 -16.48 -10.94 -25.83
N GLY A 46 -16.02 -10.31 -26.90
CA GLY A 46 -16.84 -10.01 -28.08
C GLY A 46 -17.59 -8.67 -28.01
N ALA A 47 -17.63 -7.99 -26.87
CA ALA A 47 -18.16 -6.63 -26.81
C ALA A 47 -17.21 -5.67 -27.53
N PRO A 48 -17.71 -4.76 -28.40
CA PRO A 48 -16.86 -3.79 -29.12
C PRO A 48 -16.01 -2.91 -28.17
N THR A 49 -16.48 -2.71 -26.95
CA THR A 49 -15.80 -1.95 -25.90
C THR A 49 -14.51 -2.62 -25.39
N MET A 50 -14.39 -3.94 -25.52
CA MET A 50 -13.17 -4.68 -25.16
C MET A 50 -12.04 -4.51 -26.17
N GLY A 51 -12.37 -4.13 -27.42
CA GLY A 51 -11.38 -4.02 -28.49
C GLY A 51 -10.65 -5.35 -28.71
N GLU A 52 -9.31 -5.33 -28.63
CA GLU A 52 -8.47 -6.54 -28.79
C GLU A 52 -8.31 -7.36 -27.49
N THR A 53 -8.81 -6.85 -26.34
CA THR A 53 -8.68 -7.53 -25.05
C THR A 53 -9.54 -8.78 -25.00
N LYS A 54 -8.94 -9.88 -24.56
CA LYS A 54 -9.62 -11.16 -24.32
C LYS A 54 -9.47 -11.58 -22.87
N ALA A 55 -10.54 -12.12 -22.32
CA ALA A 55 -10.55 -12.69 -20.99
C ALA A 55 -10.48 -14.21 -21.04
N ALA A 56 -9.63 -14.80 -20.19
CA ALA A 56 -9.46 -16.24 -20.01
C ALA A 56 -10.02 -16.70 -18.65
N LYS A 57 -10.28 -18.00 -18.53
CA LYS A 57 -10.66 -18.62 -17.24
C LYS A 57 -9.52 -18.54 -16.24
N THR A 58 -9.88 -18.45 -14.98
CA THR A 58 -8.94 -18.45 -13.85
C THR A 58 -9.08 -19.72 -13.02
N ALA A 59 -8.30 -19.85 -11.95
CA ALA A 59 -8.46 -20.94 -10.98
C ALA A 59 -9.73 -20.82 -10.14
N ALA A 60 -10.42 -19.67 -10.17
CA ALA A 60 -11.70 -19.46 -9.51
C ALA A 60 -12.86 -19.66 -10.49
N ASP A 61 -13.83 -20.48 -10.14
CA ASP A 61 -14.96 -20.77 -10.99
C ASP A 61 -15.78 -19.53 -11.30
N GLY A 62 -16.14 -19.33 -12.57
CA GLY A 62 -16.92 -18.17 -13.02
C GLY A 62 -16.13 -16.85 -13.09
N VAL A 63 -14.88 -16.81 -12.64
CA VAL A 63 -14.03 -15.62 -12.71
C VAL A 63 -13.13 -15.68 -13.94
N ARG A 64 -13.17 -14.64 -14.74
CA ARG A 64 -12.33 -14.46 -15.94
C ARG A 64 -11.64 -13.11 -15.88
N ILE A 65 -10.38 -13.07 -16.30
CA ILE A 65 -9.56 -11.85 -16.38
C ILE A 65 -8.78 -11.88 -17.71
N ASN A 66 -8.06 -10.80 -18.02
CA ASN A 66 -7.24 -10.74 -19.24
C ASN A 66 -6.37 -11.99 -19.43
N GLU A 67 -6.36 -12.55 -20.64
CA GLU A 67 -5.57 -13.74 -20.99
C GLU A 67 -4.05 -13.59 -20.81
N LEU A 68 -3.55 -12.34 -20.76
CA LEU A 68 -2.15 -12.01 -20.51
C LEU A 68 -1.77 -12.00 -19.02
N LEU A 69 -2.71 -12.37 -18.13
CA LEU A 69 -2.52 -12.42 -16.68
C LEU A 69 -2.68 -13.85 -16.10
N PRO A 70 -2.01 -14.89 -16.69
CA PRO A 70 -2.22 -16.28 -16.29
C PRO A 70 -1.73 -16.58 -14.85
N LYS A 71 -0.65 -15.97 -14.39
CA LYS A 71 -0.15 -16.19 -13.02
C LYS A 71 -1.09 -15.59 -11.98
N ILE A 72 -1.59 -14.36 -12.20
CA ILE A 72 -2.65 -13.77 -11.38
C ILE A 72 -3.91 -14.65 -11.46
N GLY A 73 -4.28 -15.09 -12.66
CA GLY A 73 -5.41 -16.01 -12.87
C GLY A 73 -5.30 -17.29 -12.03
N SER A 74 -4.10 -17.86 -11.89
CA SER A 74 -3.85 -19.04 -11.05
C SER A 74 -4.06 -18.79 -9.54
N GLN A 75 -3.96 -17.52 -9.11
CA GLN A 75 -4.13 -17.10 -7.72
C GLN A 75 -5.53 -16.53 -7.41
N MET A 76 -6.46 -16.52 -8.37
CA MET A 76 -7.76 -15.88 -8.19
C MET A 76 -8.62 -16.50 -7.08
N LYS A 77 -8.37 -17.73 -6.64
CA LYS A 77 -8.99 -18.28 -5.40
C LYS A 77 -8.63 -17.49 -4.14
N ASN A 78 -7.53 -16.77 -4.17
CA ASN A 78 -7.00 -15.94 -3.07
C ASN A 78 -7.35 -14.45 -3.22
N ALA A 79 -7.94 -14.04 -4.33
CA ALA A 79 -8.24 -12.66 -4.67
C ALA A 79 -9.70 -12.46 -5.09
N ALA A 80 -10.20 -11.26 -4.91
CA ALA A 80 -11.50 -10.83 -5.40
C ALA A 80 -11.35 -9.59 -6.28
N ILE A 81 -12.27 -9.42 -7.22
CA ILE A 81 -12.35 -8.24 -8.10
C ILE A 81 -13.56 -7.42 -7.70
N ILE A 82 -13.38 -6.12 -7.51
CA ILE A 82 -14.46 -5.14 -7.38
C ILE A 82 -14.57 -4.44 -8.72
N ARG A 83 -15.67 -4.66 -9.46
CA ARG A 83 -15.85 -4.14 -10.83
C ARG A 83 -16.51 -2.78 -10.92
N THR A 84 -17.12 -2.31 -9.86
CA THR A 84 -18.06 -1.17 -9.89
C THR A 84 -17.57 -0.01 -9.06
N LEU A 85 -16.25 0.16 -8.96
CA LEU A 85 -15.66 1.27 -8.22
C LEU A 85 -15.93 2.59 -8.94
N LYS A 86 -16.31 3.60 -8.17
CA LYS A 86 -16.51 4.97 -8.60
C LYS A 86 -15.66 5.90 -7.77
N SER A 87 -14.97 6.80 -8.43
CA SER A 87 -14.33 7.96 -7.81
C SER A 87 -14.88 9.25 -8.44
N THR A 88 -14.44 10.40 -7.96
CA THR A 88 -15.03 11.69 -8.34
C THR A 88 -14.11 12.53 -9.21
N GLU A 89 -12.82 12.17 -9.30
CA GLU A 89 -11.79 13.01 -9.89
C GLU A 89 -11.16 12.36 -11.10
N GLY A 90 -11.19 13.04 -12.24
CA GLY A 90 -10.56 12.62 -13.51
C GLY A 90 -9.24 13.34 -13.83
N ASP A 91 -8.75 14.17 -12.93
CA ASP A 91 -7.41 14.79 -12.98
C ASP A 91 -6.40 13.94 -12.18
N HIS A 92 -5.19 13.77 -12.70
CA HIS A 92 -4.18 12.90 -12.07
C HIS A 92 -3.84 13.29 -10.64
N MET A 93 -3.57 14.56 -10.37
CA MET A 93 -3.18 15.00 -9.04
C MET A 93 -4.34 14.90 -8.04
N ARG A 94 -5.52 15.32 -8.45
CA ARG A 94 -6.73 15.29 -7.62
C ARG A 94 -7.20 13.85 -7.39
N GLY A 95 -7.22 13.04 -8.46
CA GLY A 95 -7.55 11.61 -8.39
C GLY A 95 -6.60 10.84 -7.47
N THR A 96 -5.29 11.07 -7.58
CA THR A 96 -4.29 10.49 -6.69
C THR A 96 -4.58 10.85 -5.23
N LYS A 97 -4.89 12.12 -4.92
CA LYS A 97 -5.25 12.53 -3.56
C LYS A 97 -6.47 11.78 -3.04
N VAL A 98 -7.56 11.69 -3.82
CA VAL A 98 -8.77 10.97 -3.43
C VAL A 98 -8.47 9.48 -3.22
N MET A 99 -7.78 8.86 -4.17
CA MET A 99 -7.56 7.41 -4.14
C MET A 99 -6.48 6.97 -3.13
N MET A 100 -5.47 7.78 -2.85
CA MET A 100 -4.46 7.42 -1.85
C MET A 100 -4.86 7.79 -0.43
N THR A 101 -5.87 8.66 -0.25
CA THR A 101 -6.41 8.98 1.09
C THR A 101 -7.69 8.21 1.42
N GLY A 102 -8.44 7.76 0.40
CA GLY A 102 -9.78 7.18 0.57
C GLY A 102 -10.86 8.22 0.93
N LEU A 103 -10.54 9.50 0.83
CA LEU A 103 -11.40 10.60 1.28
C LEU A 103 -11.51 11.69 0.20
N PRO A 104 -12.62 12.43 0.14
CA PRO A 104 -12.72 13.61 -0.69
C PRO A 104 -11.64 14.65 -0.34
N ILE A 105 -11.27 15.46 -1.33
CA ILE A 105 -10.29 16.53 -1.11
C ILE A 105 -10.87 17.56 -0.13
N ASN A 106 -10.12 17.84 0.92
CA ASN A 106 -10.41 18.89 1.88
C ASN A 106 -9.32 19.96 1.79
N VAL A 107 -9.71 21.19 1.49
CA VAL A 107 -8.78 22.31 1.33
C VAL A 107 -8.24 22.84 2.67
N LEU A 108 -8.92 22.54 3.78
CA LEU A 108 -8.55 23.00 5.12
C LEU A 108 -7.67 21.99 5.87
N VAL A 109 -7.75 20.72 5.50
CA VAL A 109 -7.05 19.65 6.22
C VAL A 109 -6.44 18.69 5.21
N GLU A 110 -5.13 18.59 5.19
CA GLU A 110 -4.41 17.63 4.36
C GLU A 110 -4.61 16.23 4.90
N GLN A 111 -5.34 15.41 4.12
CA GLN A 111 -5.67 14.03 4.52
C GLN A 111 -4.46 13.11 4.39
N PRO A 112 -4.25 12.19 5.37
CA PRO A 112 -3.15 11.25 5.33
C PRO A 112 -3.32 10.19 4.25
N HIS A 113 -2.19 9.78 3.63
CA HIS A 113 -2.11 8.60 2.79
C HIS A 113 -2.58 7.33 3.52
N VAL A 114 -3.19 6.37 2.81
CA VAL A 114 -3.64 5.09 3.39
C VAL A 114 -2.52 4.37 4.13
N GLY A 115 -1.30 4.35 3.58
CA GLY A 115 -0.14 3.76 4.23
C GLY A 115 0.23 4.45 5.55
N SER A 116 0.08 5.76 5.62
CA SER A 116 0.27 6.54 6.85
C SER A 116 -0.79 6.22 7.90
N LYS A 117 -2.06 6.02 7.49
CA LYS A 117 -3.14 5.59 8.40
C LYS A 117 -2.90 4.18 8.93
N VAL A 118 -2.43 3.26 8.09
CA VAL A 118 -2.09 1.89 8.51
C VAL A 118 -0.88 1.90 9.44
N ALA A 119 0.16 2.66 9.14
CA ALA A 119 1.32 2.86 10.00
C ALA A 119 0.93 3.45 11.35
N TRP A 120 0.05 4.44 11.36
CA TRP A 120 -0.48 5.03 12.59
C TRP A 120 -1.30 4.04 13.42
N TYR A 121 -2.14 3.22 12.80
CA TYR A 121 -2.97 2.25 13.50
C TYR A 121 -2.14 1.16 14.21
N TYR A 122 -1.05 0.74 13.58
CA TYR A 122 -0.15 -0.29 14.13
C TYR A 122 1.07 0.28 14.86
N ARG A 123 1.09 1.57 15.21
CA ARG A 123 2.23 2.29 15.82
C ARG A 123 2.83 1.65 17.07
N GLU A 124 2.04 0.87 17.81
CA GLU A 124 2.51 0.19 19.03
C GLU A 124 3.45 -0.99 18.73
N ASN A 125 3.57 -1.37 17.47
CA ASN A 125 4.40 -2.46 17.01
C ASN A 125 5.63 -1.95 16.23
N GLU A 126 6.08 -0.75 16.55
CA GLU A 126 7.25 -0.13 15.90
C GLU A 126 8.50 -0.97 16.15
N GLY A 127 8.95 -1.65 15.07
CA GLY A 127 10.26 -2.28 14.99
C GLY A 127 11.31 -1.30 14.48
N ASP A 128 12.51 -1.80 14.20
CA ASP A 128 13.63 -1.02 13.66
C ASP A 128 13.39 -0.52 12.22
N LEU A 129 12.35 -1.03 11.53
CA LEU A 129 12.00 -0.62 10.17
C LEU A 129 10.92 0.47 10.18
N PRO A 130 10.95 1.39 9.21
CA PRO A 130 9.84 2.30 8.96
C PRO A 130 8.54 1.54 8.72
N ALA A 131 7.46 1.97 9.37
CA ALA A 131 6.17 1.30 9.27
C ALA A 131 5.52 1.45 7.88
N PHE A 132 5.84 2.54 7.15
CA PHE A 132 5.41 2.75 5.77
C PHE A 132 6.60 2.97 4.84
N ILE A 133 6.67 2.21 3.75
CA ILE A 133 7.75 2.23 2.75
C ILE A 133 7.12 2.31 1.35
N SER A 134 7.65 3.19 0.49
CA SER A 134 7.26 3.30 -0.92
C SER A 134 8.40 2.90 -1.84
N VAL A 135 8.15 1.96 -2.75
CA VAL A 135 9.14 1.35 -3.64
C VAL A 135 8.86 1.73 -5.09
N GLY A 136 9.90 2.11 -5.83
CA GLY A 136 9.81 2.42 -7.26
C GLY A 136 9.32 3.84 -7.54
N GLY A 137 9.53 4.77 -6.65
CA GLY A 137 9.00 6.14 -6.70
C GLY A 137 7.91 6.31 -5.66
N GLY A 138 7.08 7.29 -5.82
CA GLY A 138 6.00 7.60 -4.88
C GLY A 138 6.09 9.02 -4.36
N GLY A 139 5.08 9.48 -3.66
CA GLY A 139 5.12 10.78 -2.99
C GLY A 139 4.12 11.82 -3.49
N GLY A 140 3.10 11.41 -4.25
CA GLY A 140 2.00 12.33 -4.59
C GLY A 140 1.15 12.73 -3.38
N VAL A 141 1.12 11.91 -2.32
CA VAL A 141 0.34 12.14 -1.10
C VAL A 141 1.19 11.83 0.12
N GLY A 142 1.31 12.80 1.01
CA GLY A 142 2.08 12.69 2.24
C GLY A 142 1.27 12.11 3.42
N PRO A 143 1.87 12.15 4.62
CA PRO A 143 1.22 11.70 5.85
C PRO A 143 0.13 12.65 6.36
N GLY A 144 -0.08 13.80 5.70
CA GLY A 144 -1.05 14.80 6.11
C GLY A 144 -0.87 15.20 7.57
N PHE A 145 -1.97 15.38 8.27
CA PHE A 145 -1.99 15.79 9.68
C PHE A 145 -1.40 14.76 10.66
N LEU A 146 -1.12 13.54 10.23
CA LEU A 146 -0.45 12.54 11.10
C LEU A 146 1.03 12.84 11.33
N GLY A 147 1.64 13.70 10.50
CA GLY A 147 3.05 14.08 10.63
C GLY A 147 4.02 13.09 9.97
N GLN A 148 5.27 13.56 9.79
CA GLN A 148 6.30 12.85 9.00
C GLN A 148 6.72 11.52 9.62
N ARG A 149 6.50 11.30 10.89
CA ARG A 149 6.71 10.01 11.56
C ARG A 149 6.01 8.86 10.82
N TYR A 150 4.83 9.11 10.25
CA TYR A 150 4.02 8.14 9.52
C TYR A 150 4.16 8.27 7.99
N GLY A 151 5.07 9.14 7.52
CA GLY A 151 5.38 9.29 6.10
C GLY A 151 6.08 8.07 5.52
N ALA A 152 5.96 7.89 4.20
CA ALA A 152 6.65 6.85 3.48
C ALA A 152 8.16 7.04 3.50
N LEU A 153 8.93 5.97 3.73
CA LEU A 153 10.35 5.93 3.37
C LEU A 153 10.46 5.57 1.89
N PRO A 154 10.97 6.45 1.03
CA PRO A 154 11.09 6.15 -0.39
C PRO A 154 12.30 5.26 -0.68
N ILE A 155 12.08 4.24 -1.52
CA ILE A 155 13.11 3.36 -2.10
C ILE A 155 13.06 3.53 -3.61
N SER A 156 14.03 4.18 -4.19
CA SER A 156 14.05 4.48 -5.63
C SER A 156 14.21 3.22 -6.48
N ARG A 157 15.06 2.28 -6.05
CA ARG A 157 15.33 1.03 -6.78
C ARG A 157 15.23 -0.18 -5.86
N PRO A 158 14.42 -1.20 -6.20
CA PRO A 158 14.39 -2.46 -5.48
C PRO A 158 15.77 -3.15 -5.46
N GLY A 159 16.18 -3.63 -4.31
CA GLY A 159 17.50 -4.27 -4.13
C GLY A 159 18.62 -3.32 -3.72
N SER A 160 18.34 -2.04 -3.65
CA SER A 160 19.28 -1.04 -3.10
C SER A 160 18.76 -0.55 -1.74
N PRO A 161 19.63 -0.37 -0.75
CA PRO A 161 19.23 0.26 0.51
C PRO A 161 18.77 1.70 0.23
N PRO A 162 17.96 2.29 1.11
CA PRO A 162 17.62 3.71 1.04
C PRO A 162 18.89 4.56 1.00
N GLU A 163 18.90 5.64 0.22
CA GLU A 163 20.08 6.50 0.05
C GLU A 163 20.63 7.01 1.39
N ASN A 164 19.76 7.27 2.36
CA ASN A 164 20.11 7.78 3.69
C ASN A 164 20.36 6.67 4.74
N ALA A 165 20.27 5.39 4.37
CA ALA A 165 20.53 4.27 5.28
C ALA A 165 22.02 3.90 5.39
N THR A 166 22.89 4.61 4.68
CA THR A 166 24.35 4.40 4.72
C THR A 166 25.03 5.72 5.07
N PRO A 167 25.98 5.73 6.02
CA PRO A 167 26.73 6.94 6.30
C PRO A 167 27.43 7.48 5.04
N PRO A 168 27.47 8.81 4.84
CA PRO A 168 28.19 9.42 3.73
C PRO A 168 29.67 9.00 3.70
N LYS A 169 30.25 8.90 2.51
CA LYS A 169 31.66 8.50 2.32
C LYS A 169 32.63 9.44 3.06
N GLU A 170 32.29 10.72 3.14
CA GLU A 170 33.06 11.79 3.79
C GLU A 170 33.24 11.57 5.30
N ILE A 171 32.38 10.77 5.91
CA ILE A 171 32.46 10.43 7.34
C ILE A 171 32.83 8.98 7.59
N GLY A 172 33.25 8.26 6.55
CA GLY A 172 33.71 6.88 6.65
C GLY A 172 32.82 5.84 5.99
N GLY A 173 31.70 6.24 5.34
CA GLY A 173 30.82 5.34 4.59
C GLY A 173 30.24 4.22 5.44
N ALA A 174 29.99 3.06 4.84
CA ALA A 174 29.39 1.86 5.47
C ALA A 174 30.37 1.11 6.43
N THR A 175 31.35 1.78 7.00
CA THR A 175 32.26 1.21 8.01
C THR A 175 31.69 1.39 9.42
N ARG A 176 32.26 0.64 10.39
CA ARG A 176 31.94 0.84 11.80
C ARG A 176 32.23 2.27 12.26
N GLU A 177 33.40 2.81 11.85
CA GLU A 177 33.80 4.18 12.18
C GLU A 177 32.82 5.23 11.59
N GLY A 178 32.41 5.05 10.31
CA GLY A 178 31.41 5.89 9.66
C GLY A 178 30.06 5.85 10.40
N THR A 179 29.62 4.66 10.81
CA THR A 179 28.40 4.47 11.61
C THR A 179 28.51 5.18 12.97
N ASP A 180 29.62 5.01 13.69
CA ASP A 180 29.87 5.64 14.98
C ASP A 180 29.92 7.18 14.86
N ARG A 181 30.49 7.71 13.80
CA ARG A 181 30.51 9.16 13.50
C ARG A 181 29.12 9.69 13.19
N MET A 182 28.31 8.95 12.43
CA MET A 182 26.95 9.34 12.14
C MET A 182 26.08 9.35 13.40
N MET A 183 26.22 8.36 14.27
CA MET A 183 25.49 8.31 15.55
C MET A 183 25.87 9.47 16.46
N ARG A 184 27.17 9.82 16.57
CA ARG A 184 27.61 11.00 17.33
C ARG A 184 27.05 12.30 16.79
N ARG A 185 26.95 12.45 15.46
CA ARG A 185 26.31 13.62 14.84
C ARG A 185 24.82 13.68 15.16
N GLY A 186 24.13 12.53 15.15
CA GLY A 186 22.72 12.42 15.54
C GLY A 186 22.49 12.86 17.00
N ASP A 187 23.31 12.39 17.93
CA ASP A 187 23.23 12.78 19.34
C ASP A 187 23.47 14.29 19.51
N LEU A 188 24.47 14.84 18.82
CA LEU A 188 24.73 16.29 18.85
C LEU A 188 23.53 17.07 18.28
N PHE A 189 22.98 16.64 17.14
CA PHE A 189 21.82 17.26 16.52
C PHE A 189 20.62 17.25 17.49
N SER A 190 20.30 16.11 18.11
CA SER A 190 19.20 15.98 19.08
C SER A 190 19.38 16.92 20.29
N ARG A 191 20.60 17.11 20.78
CA ARG A 191 20.91 18.06 21.86
C ARG A 191 20.71 19.52 21.45
N LEU A 192 21.13 19.87 20.21
CA LEU A 192 20.95 21.21 19.66
C LEU A 192 19.46 21.54 19.49
N GLU A 193 18.68 20.61 18.91
CA GLU A 193 17.24 20.75 18.75
C GLU A 193 16.51 20.89 20.09
N ALA A 194 16.85 20.07 21.09
CA ALA A 194 16.30 20.19 22.44
C ALA A 194 16.62 21.54 23.10
N GLY A 195 17.84 22.06 22.88
CA GLY A 195 18.23 23.40 23.31
C GLY A 195 17.43 24.50 22.61
N PHE A 196 17.25 24.39 21.30
CA PHE A 196 16.46 25.32 20.51
C PHE A 196 14.99 25.34 20.92
N GLN A 197 14.37 24.18 21.11
CA GLN A 197 12.99 24.06 21.58
C GLN A 197 12.78 24.72 22.93
N LYS A 198 13.72 24.55 23.89
CA LYS A 198 13.68 25.22 25.19
C LYS A 198 13.81 26.74 25.09
N SER A 199 14.66 27.25 24.20
CA SER A 199 14.94 28.67 24.07
C SER A 199 13.82 29.45 23.36
N THR A 200 13.11 28.81 22.44
CA THR A 200 12.08 29.46 21.61
C THR A 200 10.68 29.33 22.17
N GLY A 201 10.48 28.50 23.21
CA GLY A 201 9.15 28.25 23.81
C GLY A 201 8.12 27.69 22.80
N SER A 202 8.57 27.23 21.65
CA SER A 202 7.70 26.78 20.58
C SER A 202 7.89 25.27 20.36
N GLU A 203 6.91 24.50 20.79
CA GLU A 203 6.65 23.17 20.21
C GLU A 203 6.19 23.35 18.75
N ARG A 204 7.08 23.78 17.86
CA ARG A 204 6.72 23.86 16.43
C ARG A 204 6.69 22.42 15.91
N ASP A 205 5.51 21.98 15.47
CA ASP A 205 5.28 20.66 14.86
C ASP A 205 6.31 20.33 13.77
N ALA A 206 6.79 21.35 13.04
CA ALA A 206 7.82 21.20 12.01
C ALA A 206 9.18 20.73 12.57
N ALA A 207 9.65 21.29 13.70
CA ALA A 207 10.92 20.91 14.31
C ALA A 207 10.86 19.49 14.87
N LYS A 208 9.74 19.13 15.52
CA LYS A 208 9.50 17.78 16.01
C LYS A 208 9.44 16.76 14.88
N SER A 209 8.72 17.08 13.81
CA SER A 209 8.64 16.24 12.61
C SER A 209 10.01 16.01 11.95
N HIS A 210 10.85 17.05 11.90
CA HIS A 210 12.21 16.94 11.35
C HIS A 210 13.09 16.00 12.19
N GLN A 211 13.04 16.12 13.52
CA GLN A 211 13.76 15.21 14.42
C GLN A 211 13.29 13.78 14.28
N GLU A 212 11.98 13.52 14.24
CA GLU A 212 11.41 12.18 14.06
C GLU A 212 11.90 11.51 12.77
N VAL A 213 11.99 12.25 11.65
CA VAL A 213 12.54 11.74 10.38
C VAL A 213 14.03 11.38 10.51
N TYR A 214 14.78 12.25 11.19
CA TYR A 214 16.21 12.04 11.39
C TYR A 214 16.50 10.82 12.28
N ASP A 215 15.79 10.70 13.40
CA ASP A 215 15.90 9.57 14.32
C ASP A 215 15.55 8.24 13.62
N LYS A 216 14.53 8.26 12.75
CA LYS A 216 14.13 7.11 11.94
C LYS A 216 15.20 6.69 10.92
N ALA A 217 15.86 7.67 10.29
CA ALA A 217 16.97 7.41 9.38
C ALA A 217 18.18 6.82 10.14
N LEU A 218 18.50 7.36 11.33
CA LEU A 218 19.58 6.84 12.17
C LEU A 218 19.30 5.43 12.67
N SER A 219 18.08 5.14 13.12
CA SER A 219 17.69 3.81 13.58
C SER A 219 17.84 2.77 12.46
N LEU A 220 17.54 3.14 11.21
CA LEU A 220 17.70 2.26 10.06
C LEU A 220 19.19 1.92 9.79
N VAL A 221 20.09 2.89 9.96
CA VAL A 221 21.56 2.66 9.75
C VAL A 221 22.11 1.60 10.70
N VAL A 222 21.61 1.56 11.94
CA VAL A 222 22.04 0.59 12.96
C VAL A 222 21.15 -0.64 13.07
N SER A 223 20.05 -0.66 12.32
CA SER A 223 19.08 -1.76 12.34
C SER A 223 19.72 -3.08 11.92
N LYS A 224 19.37 -4.15 12.64
CA LYS A 224 19.70 -5.53 12.25
C LYS A 224 18.95 -5.94 10.99
N ASN A 225 17.87 -5.24 10.66
CA ASN A 225 17.01 -5.51 9.50
C ASN A 225 17.41 -4.73 8.24
N LYS A 226 18.52 -3.97 8.24
CA LYS A 226 18.97 -3.21 7.07
C LYS A 226 19.18 -4.06 5.81
N ASP A 227 19.56 -5.32 5.99
CA ASP A 227 19.80 -6.26 4.89
C ASP A 227 18.50 -6.75 4.22
N VAL A 228 17.32 -6.41 4.77
CA VAL A 228 16.03 -6.73 4.14
C VAL A 228 15.86 -6.08 2.77
N PHE A 229 16.50 -4.93 2.54
CA PHE A 229 16.43 -4.21 1.26
C PHE A 229 17.22 -4.91 0.14
N ALA A 230 18.23 -5.72 0.47
CA ALA A 230 18.96 -6.53 -0.49
C ALA A 230 18.09 -7.68 -1.02
N LEU A 231 18.25 -8.05 -2.29
CA LEU A 231 17.48 -9.12 -2.94
C LEU A 231 18.33 -10.36 -3.26
N ASP A 232 19.52 -10.48 -2.66
CA ASP A 232 20.40 -11.65 -2.78
C ASP A 232 19.95 -12.80 -1.87
N LYS A 233 19.33 -12.47 -0.72
CA LYS A 233 18.85 -13.44 0.26
C LYS A 233 17.45 -13.06 0.80
N ASP A 234 16.77 -14.06 1.32
CA ASP A 234 15.52 -13.88 2.02
C ASP A 234 15.71 -13.35 3.47
N VAL A 235 14.62 -13.04 4.16
CA VAL A 235 14.63 -12.55 5.55
C VAL A 235 15.26 -13.56 6.53
N ASP A 236 15.23 -14.86 6.21
CA ASP A 236 15.85 -15.93 6.98
C ASP A 236 17.30 -16.25 6.56
N GLY A 237 17.87 -15.45 5.67
CA GLY A 237 19.23 -15.59 5.14
C GLY A 237 19.40 -16.66 4.05
N LYS A 238 18.33 -17.35 3.66
CA LYS A 238 18.37 -18.38 2.61
C LYS A 238 18.20 -17.80 1.21
N PRO A 239 18.53 -18.55 0.14
CA PRO A 239 18.21 -18.15 -1.23
C PRO A 239 16.69 -17.92 -1.42
N ILE A 240 16.34 -16.91 -2.20
CA ILE A 240 14.93 -16.58 -2.52
C ILE A 240 14.40 -17.59 -3.54
N LYS A 241 13.47 -18.45 -3.10
CA LYS A 241 12.94 -19.57 -3.90
C LYS A 241 12.31 -19.12 -5.24
N LEU A 242 11.57 -18.00 -5.24
CA LEU A 242 10.84 -17.50 -6.41
C LEU A 242 11.54 -16.33 -7.12
N MET A 243 12.85 -16.13 -6.87
CA MET A 243 13.61 -15.01 -7.43
C MET A 243 13.49 -14.91 -8.96
N GLN A 244 13.56 -16.03 -9.66
CA GLN A 244 13.48 -16.06 -11.13
C GLN A 244 12.09 -15.66 -11.63
N GLU A 245 11.04 -16.06 -10.92
CA GLU A 245 9.67 -15.71 -11.27
C GLU A 245 9.41 -14.21 -11.10
N TYR A 246 9.90 -13.60 -10.02
CA TYR A 246 9.84 -12.17 -9.80
C TYR A 246 10.69 -11.39 -10.82
N ALA A 247 11.85 -11.90 -11.18
CA ALA A 247 12.78 -11.24 -12.11
C ALA A 247 12.18 -11.03 -13.51
N VAL A 248 11.25 -11.88 -13.96
CA VAL A 248 10.48 -11.67 -15.21
C VAL A 248 9.72 -10.34 -15.19
N GLY A 249 9.28 -9.88 -14.03
CA GLY A 249 8.61 -8.59 -13.85
C GLY A 249 9.54 -7.37 -13.84
N GLY A 250 10.86 -7.56 -14.07
CA GLY A 250 11.84 -6.47 -14.05
C GLY A 250 11.90 -5.77 -12.69
N ASP A 251 12.03 -4.45 -12.69
CA ASP A 251 12.07 -3.66 -11.44
C ASP A 251 10.74 -3.71 -10.69
N PHE A 252 9.61 -3.79 -11.41
CA PHE A 252 8.31 -3.95 -10.77
C PHE A 252 8.21 -5.30 -10.03
N GLY A 253 8.61 -6.39 -10.65
CA GLY A 253 8.63 -7.71 -10.01
C GLY A 253 9.57 -7.75 -8.80
N ARG A 254 10.76 -7.15 -8.92
CA ARG A 254 11.68 -6.97 -7.79
C ARG A 254 11.08 -6.11 -6.68
N GLY A 255 10.31 -5.08 -7.03
CA GLY A 255 9.53 -4.27 -6.07
C GLY A 255 8.51 -5.09 -5.30
N CYS A 256 7.77 -5.97 -5.99
CA CYS A 256 6.83 -6.91 -5.36
C CYS A 256 7.55 -7.87 -4.39
N LEU A 257 8.71 -8.41 -4.78
CA LEU A 257 9.54 -9.23 -3.90
C LEU A 257 10.00 -8.44 -2.66
N LEU A 258 10.47 -7.21 -2.86
CA LEU A 258 10.89 -6.36 -1.74
C LEU A 258 9.70 -6.06 -0.81
N ALA A 259 8.52 -5.80 -1.34
CA ALA A 259 7.31 -5.58 -0.53
C ALA A 259 6.98 -6.79 0.35
N ARG A 260 7.09 -8.02 -0.19
CA ARG A 260 6.91 -9.23 0.59
C ARG A 260 7.93 -9.32 1.73
N LYS A 261 9.23 -9.11 1.43
CA LYS A 261 10.31 -9.14 2.43
C LYS A 261 10.10 -8.09 3.53
N LEU A 262 9.75 -6.86 3.15
CA LEU A 262 9.53 -5.77 4.10
C LEU A 262 8.33 -6.04 5.02
N THR A 263 7.24 -6.58 4.51
CA THR A 263 6.07 -6.94 5.35
C THR A 263 6.40 -8.10 6.29
N GLU A 264 7.19 -9.07 5.88
CA GLU A 264 7.70 -10.14 6.77
C GLU A 264 8.63 -9.59 7.86
N ALA A 265 9.40 -8.56 7.55
CA ALA A 265 10.28 -7.89 8.51
C ALA A 265 9.55 -6.86 9.41
N GLY A 266 8.23 -6.69 9.25
CA GLY A 266 7.39 -5.91 10.16
C GLY A 266 6.92 -4.55 9.63
N ALA A 267 7.16 -4.20 8.36
CA ALA A 267 6.55 -3.01 7.78
C ALA A 267 5.03 -3.16 7.74
N ALA A 268 4.31 -2.14 8.23
CA ALA A 268 2.86 -2.14 8.29
C ALA A 268 2.22 -1.87 6.92
N CYS A 269 2.88 -1.06 6.09
CA CYS A 269 2.44 -0.78 4.72
C CYS A 269 3.64 -0.71 3.77
N VAL A 270 3.50 -1.32 2.60
CA VAL A 270 4.44 -1.14 1.50
C VAL A 270 3.65 -0.78 0.25
N GLU A 271 4.01 0.34 -0.39
CA GLU A 271 3.50 0.75 -1.69
C GLU A 271 4.53 0.38 -2.76
N VAL A 272 4.08 -0.29 -3.82
CA VAL A 272 4.89 -0.61 -5.00
C VAL A 272 4.35 0.17 -6.18
N ASN A 273 5.15 1.09 -6.70
CA ASN A 273 4.75 1.98 -7.78
C ASN A 273 5.09 1.39 -9.15
N ASN A 274 4.13 1.43 -10.06
CA ASN A 274 4.25 1.04 -11.45
C ASN A 274 3.57 2.12 -12.32
N GLY A 275 4.32 3.11 -12.74
CA GLY A 275 3.81 4.24 -13.51
C GLY A 275 3.70 4.00 -15.01
N GLY A 276 3.26 5.05 -15.75
CA GLY A 276 3.19 5.05 -17.20
C GLY A 276 1.94 4.41 -17.79
N TRP A 277 0.82 4.46 -17.07
CA TRP A 277 -0.47 3.92 -17.52
C TRP A 277 -1.37 4.96 -18.19
N ASP A 278 -0.87 6.19 -18.38
CA ASP A 278 -1.61 7.24 -19.10
C ASP A 278 -1.60 7.01 -20.62
N MET A 279 -2.38 5.99 -21.05
CA MET A 279 -2.34 5.45 -22.41
C MET A 279 -3.50 5.95 -23.26
N HIS A 280 -3.36 7.15 -23.81
CA HIS A 280 -4.33 7.77 -24.74
C HIS A 280 -4.22 7.28 -26.18
N ALA A 281 -3.22 6.45 -26.50
CA ALA A 281 -3.03 5.88 -27.83
C ALA A 281 -2.41 4.47 -27.74
N ASN A 282 -2.65 3.65 -28.77
CA ASN A 282 -2.00 2.33 -28.96
C ASN A 282 -2.05 1.42 -27.73
N ILE A 283 -3.16 1.42 -27.00
CA ILE A 283 -3.28 0.77 -25.70
C ILE A 283 -3.02 -0.74 -25.76
N PHE A 284 -3.55 -1.43 -26.78
CA PHE A 284 -3.42 -2.90 -26.87
C PHE A 284 -1.98 -3.36 -27.14
N ALA A 285 -1.21 -2.63 -27.95
CA ALA A 285 0.22 -2.88 -28.13
C ALA A 285 0.97 -2.69 -26.82
N SER A 286 0.66 -1.62 -26.08
CA SER A 286 1.24 -1.34 -24.76
C SER A 286 0.88 -2.42 -23.74
N LEU A 287 -0.36 -2.91 -23.72
CA LEU A 287 -0.80 -3.98 -22.83
C LEU A 287 -0.04 -5.29 -23.08
N ARG A 288 0.14 -5.69 -24.35
CA ARG A 288 0.92 -6.89 -24.70
C ARG A 288 2.36 -6.85 -24.18
N THR A 289 2.93 -5.65 -24.08
CA THR A 289 4.32 -5.48 -23.59
C THR A 289 4.39 -5.42 -22.06
N ARG A 290 3.40 -4.80 -21.43
CA ARG A 290 3.45 -4.47 -19.99
C ARG A 290 2.80 -5.51 -19.09
N LEU A 291 1.68 -6.13 -19.54
CA LEU A 291 0.94 -7.09 -18.71
C LEU A 291 1.75 -8.32 -18.28
N PRO A 292 2.65 -8.89 -19.10
CA PRO A 292 3.50 -9.99 -18.64
C PRO A 292 4.37 -9.67 -17.42
N ALA A 293 4.88 -8.44 -17.33
CA ALA A 293 5.65 -8.00 -16.16
C ALA A 293 4.75 -7.80 -14.92
N VAL A 294 3.54 -7.26 -15.11
CA VAL A 294 2.53 -7.12 -14.06
C VAL A 294 2.11 -8.50 -13.53
N ASP A 295 1.83 -9.43 -14.45
CA ASP A 295 1.44 -10.80 -14.13
C ASP A 295 2.53 -11.53 -13.32
N ALA A 296 3.79 -11.39 -13.77
CA ALA A 296 4.93 -11.95 -13.07
C ALA A 296 5.08 -11.36 -11.65
N GLY A 297 4.98 -10.04 -11.50
CA GLY A 297 5.11 -9.37 -10.19
C GLY A 297 4.00 -9.75 -9.23
N ILE A 298 2.74 -9.48 -9.59
CA ILE A 298 1.58 -9.68 -8.70
C ILE A 298 1.27 -11.15 -8.52
N GLY A 299 1.26 -11.93 -9.61
CA GLY A 299 0.95 -13.36 -9.52
C GLY A 299 1.95 -14.12 -8.65
N THR A 300 3.26 -13.80 -8.79
CA THR A 300 4.29 -14.39 -7.93
C THR A 300 4.18 -13.90 -6.48
N LEU A 301 3.84 -12.63 -6.25
CA LEU A 301 3.61 -12.08 -4.91
C LEU A 301 2.48 -12.84 -4.17
N LEU A 302 1.35 -13.01 -4.82
CA LEU A 302 0.21 -13.73 -4.23
C LEU A 302 0.55 -15.20 -3.95
N LYS A 303 1.25 -15.85 -4.87
CA LYS A 303 1.75 -17.23 -4.71
C LYS A 303 2.71 -17.34 -3.52
N ASP A 304 3.71 -16.45 -3.44
CA ASP A 304 4.75 -16.46 -2.40
C ASP A 304 4.13 -16.22 -1.01
N LEU A 305 3.25 -15.22 -0.89
CA LEU A 305 2.52 -14.96 0.35
C LEU A 305 1.64 -16.13 0.78
N ALA A 306 0.98 -16.80 -0.17
CA ALA A 306 0.14 -17.97 0.12
C ALA A 306 0.98 -19.17 0.56
N GLU A 307 2.06 -19.53 -0.17
CA GLU A 307 2.96 -20.65 0.16
C GLU A 307 3.63 -20.49 1.53
N ARG A 308 3.88 -19.23 1.95
CA ARG A 308 4.46 -18.89 3.26
C ARG A 308 3.44 -18.79 4.39
N GLY A 309 2.14 -18.94 4.09
CA GLY A 309 1.07 -18.72 5.08
C GLY A 309 0.96 -17.27 5.54
N ARG A 310 1.54 -16.31 4.77
CA ARG A 310 1.53 -14.87 5.09
C ARG A 310 0.37 -14.12 4.47
N LEU A 311 -0.32 -14.70 3.49
CA LEU A 311 -1.42 -14.04 2.79
C LEU A 311 -2.59 -13.71 3.74
N GLN A 312 -2.84 -14.53 4.75
CA GLN A 312 -3.87 -14.26 5.76
C GLN A 312 -3.59 -13.04 6.64
N ASP A 313 -2.33 -12.62 6.74
CA ASP A 313 -1.88 -11.47 7.51
C ASP A 313 -1.48 -10.27 6.61
N THR A 314 -1.61 -10.41 5.30
CA THR A 314 -1.23 -9.37 4.33
C THR A 314 -2.37 -9.09 3.37
N VAL A 315 -2.88 -7.86 3.37
CA VAL A 315 -3.84 -7.40 2.35
C VAL A 315 -3.05 -6.85 1.16
N VAL A 316 -3.38 -7.31 -0.04
CA VAL A 316 -2.84 -6.79 -1.30
C VAL A 316 -3.95 -6.12 -2.07
N VAL A 317 -3.74 -4.88 -2.52
CA VAL A 317 -4.73 -4.13 -3.33
C VAL A 317 -4.06 -3.47 -4.52
N THR A 318 -4.74 -3.49 -5.68
CA THR A 318 -4.34 -2.69 -6.84
C THR A 318 -5.10 -1.38 -6.84
N LEU A 319 -4.39 -0.25 -6.91
CA LEU A 319 -4.98 1.08 -6.93
C LEU A 319 -4.43 1.90 -8.10
N SER A 320 -5.16 2.92 -8.47
CA SER A 320 -4.77 3.99 -9.37
C SER A 320 -5.57 5.24 -8.99
N GLU A 321 -5.28 6.36 -9.61
CA GLU A 321 -6.02 7.61 -9.39
C GLU A 321 -7.45 7.57 -9.96
N PHE A 322 -7.65 6.82 -11.05
CA PHE A 322 -8.94 6.54 -11.71
C PHE A 322 -8.76 5.40 -12.72
N GLY A 323 -9.87 4.96 -13.34
CA GLY A 323 -9.86 4.06 -14.49
C GLY A 323 -9.85 4.78 -15.83
N ARG A 324 -10.05 4.03 -16.91
CA ARG A 324 -10.08 4.53 -18.26
C ARG A 324 -11.45 4.36 -18.91
N THR A 325 -11.74 5.18 -19.94
CA THR A 325 -12.98 5.07 -20.69
C THR A 325 -13.18 3.66 -21.23
N ILE A 326 -14.41 3.22 -21.17
CA ILE A 326 -14.79 1.89 -21.63
C ILE A 326 -14.66 1.78 -23.14
N ARG A 327 -15.00 2.84 -23.89
CA ARG A 327 -14.82 2.92 -25.32
C ARG A 327 -13.38 3.32 -25.66
N VAL A 328 -12.83 2.66 -26.68
CA VAL A 328 -11.54 3.00 -27.28
C VAL A 328 -11.71 4.31 -28.04
N ASN A 329 -10.79 5.25 -27.85
CA ASN A 329 -10.79 6.54 -28.55
C ASN A 329 -10.22 6.39 -30.00
N PRO A 330 -10.33 7.41 -30.85
CA PRO A 330 -9.81 7.36 -32.25
C PRO A 330 -8.31 7.12 -32.35
N GLY A 331 -7.52 7.43 -31.30
CA GLY A 331 -6.08 7.14 -31.22
C GLY A 331 -5.74 5.70 -30.84
N GLY A 332 -6.74 4.85 -30.66
CA GLY A 332 -6.56 3.47 -30.20
C GLY A 332 -6.15 3.37 -28.74
N GLY A 333 -6.48 4.37 -27.96
CA GLY A 333 -6.25 4.42 -26.51
C GLY A 333 -7.56 4.56 -25.73
N ARG A 334 -7.43 4.89 -24.43
CA ARG A 334 -8.57 5.16 -23.56
C ARG A 334 -8.31 6.43 -22.76
N ASP A 335 -9.32 7.27 -22.62
CA ASP A 335 -9.25 8.52 -21.86
C ASP A 335 -9.58 8.30 -20.38
N HIS A 336 -9.54 9.36 -19.55
CA HIS A 336 -9.79 9.27 -18.11
C HIS A 336 -11.26 8.98 -17.82
N ASN A 337 -11.51 8.05 -16.92
CA ASN A 337 -12.87 7.73 -16.44
C ASN A 337 -12.87 7.42 -14.94
N PRO A 338 -13.23 8.36 -14.08
CA PRO A 338 -13.39 8.10 -12.66
C PRO A 338 -14.72 7.39 -12.33
N GLY A 339 -15.69 7.42 -13.24
CA GLY A 339 -17.08 7.00 -12.96
C GLY A 339 -17.30 5.50 -12.91
N LEU A 340 -16.41 4.70 -13.50
CA LEU A 340 -16.52 3.24 -13.50
C LEU A 340 -15.17 2.60 -13.79
N TRP A 341 -14.68 1.82 -12.84
CA TRP A 341 -13.46 1.03 -12.99
C TRP A 341 -13.39 -0.12 -11.99
N SER A 342 -12.31 -0.88 -12.00
CA SER A 342 -12.19 -2.10 -11.22
C SER A 342 -10.87 -2.15 -10.47
N VAL A 343 -10.86 -2.81 -9.32
CA VAL A 343 -9.67 -3.10 -8.52
C VAL A 343 -9.64 -4.56 -8.09
N MET A 344 -8.45 -5.09 -7.86
CA MET A 344 -8.26 -6.39 -7.23
C MET A 344 -7.90 -6.19 -5.75
N VAL A 345 -8.47 -7.02 -4.88
CA VAL A 345 -8.13 -7.12 -3.46
C VAL A 345 -7.85 -8.58 -3.09
N ALA A 346 -6.86 -8.83 -2.25
CA ALA A 346 -6.49 -10.20 -1.86
C ALA A 346 -5.98 -10.25 -0.42
N GLY A 347 -6.05 -11.41 0.19
CA GLY A 347 -5.45 -11.68 1.49
C GLY A 347 -6.15 -11.05 2.68
N GLY A 348 -5.52 -11.06 3.85
CA GLY A 348 -6.18 -10.63 5.09
C GLY A 348 -7.47 -11.41 5.33
N ASN A 349 -8.53 -10.70 5.68
CA ASN A 349 -9.86 -11.27 5.84
C ASN A 349 -10.69 -11.26 4.54
N ILE A 350 -10.06 -11.04 3.37
CA ILE A 350 -10.79 -11.08 2.07
C ILE A 350 -11.20 -12.50 1.72
N VAL A 351 -12.44 -12.66 1.29
CA VAL A 351 -12.97 -13.87 0.65
C VAL A 351 -12.63 -13.80 -0.84
N GLY A 352 -11.67 -14.59 -1.28
CA GLY A 352 -11.26 -14.68 -2.68
C GLY A 352 -12.19 -15.53 -3.55
N GLY A 353 -11.85 -15.67 -4.81
CA GLY A 353 -12.55 -16.51 -5.77
C GLY A 353 -13.84 -15.90 -6.33
N GLN A 354 -14.04 -14.60 -6.20
CA GLN A 354 -15.29 -13.95 -6.60
C GLN A 354 -15.10 -12.57 -7.23
N VAL A 355 -16.17 -12.11 -7.84
CA VAL A 355 -16.31 -10.76 -8.39
C VAL A 355 -17.46 -10.08 -7.66
N TYR A 356 -17.24 -8.85 -7.19
CA TYR A 356 -18.26 -7.99 -6.58
C TYR A 356 -18.63 -6.85 -7.52
N GLY A 357 -19.95 -6.64 -7.65
CA GLY A 357 -20.50 -5.67 -8.57
C GLY A 357 -20.65 -6.20 -9.99
N LYS A 358 -21.64 -5.69 -10.69
CA LYS A 358 -21.98 -6.10 -12.06
C LYS A 358 -22.06 -4.90 -12.98
N THR A 359 -21.39 -5.01 -14.10
CA THR A 359 -21.44 -4.05 -15.22
C THR A 359 -22.35 -4.56 -16.33
N SER A 360 -22.86 -3.65 -17.16
CA SER A 360 -23.65 -3.98 -18.35
C SER A 360 -22.89 -4.90 -19.31
N SER A 361 -23.60 -5.49 -20.28
CA SER A 361 -23.05 -6.42 -21.26
C SER A 361 -21.89 -5.84 -22.06
N ASP A 362 -21.82 -4.52 -22.20
CA ASP A 362 -20.75 -3.77 -22.88
C ASP A 362 -19.84 -3.03 -21.89
N ALA A 363 -19.98 -3.26 -20.57
CA ALA A 363 -19.24 -2.64 -19.50
C ALA A 363 -19.36 -1.11 -19.39
N THR A 364 -20.34 -0.48 -20.06
CA THR A 364 -20.46 1.00 -20.07
C THR A 364 -21.20 1.57 -18.87
N SER A 365 -21.91 0.74 -18.10
CA SER A 365 -22.68 1.17 -16.93
C SER A 365 -22.62 0.15 -15.79
N ILE A 366 -22.93 0.61 -14.61
CA ILE A 366 -23.08 -0.24 -13.42
C ILE A 366 -24.52 -0.73 -13.35
N GLU A 367 -24.73 -2.04 -13.27
CA GLU A 367 -26.04 -2.66 -13.07
C GLU A 367 -26.32 -2.96 -11.60
N GLU A 368 -25.30 -3.47 -10.86
CA GLU A 368 -25.47 -3.89 -9.47
C GLU A 368 -24.28 -3.48 -8.59
N ASN A 369 -24.58 -3.16 -7.35
CA ASN A 369 -23.59 -2.96 -6.29
C ASN A 369 -22.51 -1.91 -6.62
N PRO A 370 -22.87 -0.63 -6.83
CA PRO A 370 -21.90 0.44 -6.99
C PRO A 370 -21.05 0.58 -5.71
N VAL A 371 -19.73 0.74 -5.88
CA VAL A 371 -18.78 0.88 -4.78
C VAL A 371 -18.16 2.27 -4.82
N THR A 372 -18.16 2.97 -3.71
CA THR A 372 -17.46 4.26 -3.57
C THR A 372 -16.01 4.04 -3.13
N THR A 373 -15.17 5.06 -3.29
CA THR A 373 -13.80 5.06 -2.75
C THR A 373 -13.82 4.79 -1.24
N GLY A 374 -14.76 5.40 -0.50
CA GLY A 374 -14.92 5.15 0.94
C GLY A 374 -15.23 3.70 1.27
N ASP A 375 -16.14 3.04 0.53
CA ASP A 375 -16.51 1.63 0.76
C ASP A 375 -15.32 0.69 0.49
N LEU A 376 -14.52 0.97 -0.55
CA LEU A 376 -13.29 0.24 -0.81
C LEU A 376 -12.33 0.32 0.38
N PHE A 377 -12.06 1.53 0.90
CA PHE A 377 -11.14 1.70 2.01
C PHE A 377 -11.70 1.13 3.32
N ALA A 378 -13.00 1.25 3.59
CA ALA A 378 -13.64 0.57 4.71
C ALA A 378 -13.46 -0.96 4.62
N THR A 379 -13.54 -1.53 3.42
CA THR A 379 -13.29 -2.96 3.17
C THR A 379 -11.83 -3.34 3.42
N ILE A 380 -10.87 -2.53 2.96
CA ILE A 380 -9.44 -2.74 3.20
C ILE A 380 -9.14 -2.70 4.70
N TYR A 381 -9.65 -1.70 5.43
CA TYR A 381 -9.42 -1.60 6.88
C TYR A 381 -10.05 -2.76 7.65
N ALA A 382 -11.26 -3.18 7.28
CA ALA A 382 -11.89 -4.35 7.86
C ALA A 382 -11.10 -5.64 7.57
N ALA A 383 -10.56 -5.80 6.35
CA ALA A 383 -9.70 -6.93 5.99
C ALA A 383 -8.38 -6.96 6.77
N LEU A 384 -7.86 -5.78 7.12
CA LEU A 384 -6.72 -5.62 8.02
C LEU A 384 -7.07 -5.85 9.50
N GLY A 385 -8.37 -5.96 9.84
CA GLY A 385 -8.81 -6.14 11.23
C GLY A 385 -8.85 -4.86 12.05
N PHE A 386 -9.02 -3.71 11.40
CA PHE A 386 -9.26 -2.45 12.11
C PHE A 386 -10.61 -2.49 12.81
N GLU A 387 -10.70 -1.85 13.95
CA GLU A 387 -11.97 -1.68 14.67
C GLU A 387 -12.93 -0.84 13.81
N LYS A 388 -14.22 -1.23 13.82
CA LYS A 388 -15.25 -0.63 12.96
C LYS A 388 -15.40 0.88 13.16
N ASP A 389 -15.17 1.34 14.38
CA ASP A 389 -15.28 2.72 14.83
C ASP A 389 -13.92 3.41 15.00
N ALA A 390 -12.86 2.81 14.43
CA ALA A 390 -11.53 3.39 14.48
C ALA A 390 -11.52 4.79 13.85
N GLN A 391 -11.02 5.76 14.62
CA GLN A 391 -10.96 7.17 14.25
C GLN A 391 -9.56 7.72 14.51
N ILE A 392 -9.18 8.67 13.69
CA ILE A 392 -7.99 9.51 13.93
C ILE A 392 -8.45 10.93 14.30
N ARG A 393 -7.59 11.69 14.98
CA ARG A 393 -7.85 13.10 15.20
C ARG A 393 -7.08 13.93 14.19
N ASP A 394 -7.79 14.88 13.56
CA ASP A 394 -7.17 15.83 12.63
C ASP A 394 -6.31 16.87 13.38
N SER A 395 -5.66 17.76 12.64
CA SER A 395 -4.81 18.83 13.21
C SER A 395 -5.56 19.80 14.15
N LEU A 396 -6.88 19.80 14.11
CA LEU A 396 -7.76 20.62 14.97
C LEU A 396 -8.32 19.79 16.16
N GLY A 397 -7.84 18.55 16.33
CA GLY A 397 -8.29 17.66 17.40
C GLY A 397 -9.66 17.00 17.16
N ARG A 398 -10.28 17.19 15.98
CA ARG A 398 -11.60 16.65 15.66
C ARG A 398 -11.50 15.19 15.25
N PRO A 399 -12.43 14.32 15.71
CA PRO A 399 -12.45 12.94 15.27
C PRO A 399 -12.76 12.87 13.77
N SER A 400 -12.00 12.06 13.04
CA SER A 400 -12.15 11.81 11.61
C SER A 400 -12.19 10.30 11.37
N PRO A 401 -13.23 9.77 10.73
CA PRO A 401 -13.27 8.37 10.37
C PRO A 401 -12.20 8.05 9.31
N LEU A 402 -11.64 6.83 9.38
CA LEU A 402 -10.55 6.42 8.48
C LEU A 402 -10.96 6.37 7.01
N ALA A 403 -12.21 5.95 6.73
CA ALA A 403 -12.74 5.76 5.38
C ALA A 403 -13.89 6.72 5.00
N GLY A 404 -14.20 7.71 5.83
CA GLY A 404 -15.33 8.61 5.67
C GLY A 404 -16.60 8.14 6.40
N GLU A 405 -17.47 9.10 6.76
CA GLU A 405 -18.61 8.88 7.66
C GLU A 405 -19.67 7.92 7.09
N LYS A 406 -19.86 7.92 5.77
CA LYS A 406 -20.90 7.11 5.10
C LYS A 406 -20.37 5.80 4.53
N ALA A 407 -19.05 5.57 4.65
CA ALA A 407 -18.40 4.39 4.08
C ALA A 407 -18.83 3.11 4.79
N LYS A 408 -19.10 2.06 4.02
CA LYS A 408 -19.48 0.75 4.53
C LYS A 408 -18.58 -0.32 3.93
N PRO A 409 -17.99 -1.21 4.73
CA PRO A 409 -17.24 -2.33 4.19
C PRO A 409 -18.18 -3.27 3.41
N ILE A 410 -17.66 -3.83 2.32
CA ILE A 410 -18.37 -4.81 1.49
C ILE A 410 -18.38 -6.15 2.23
N ALA A 411 -19.44 -6.41 2.98
CA ALA A 411 -19.54 -7.59 3.85
C ALA A 411 -19.35 -8.92 3.09
N GLN A 412 -19.83 -9.02 1.85
CA GLN A 412 -19.67 -10.20 1.00
C GLN A 412 -18.20 -10.55 0.72
N LEU A 413 -17.31 -9.56 0.72
CA LEU A 413 -15.88 -9.75 0.49
C LEU A 413 -15.09 -10.05 1.77
N LEU A 414 -15.73 -10.09 2.93
CA LEU A 414 -15.08 -10.28 4.22
C LEU A 414 -15.46 -11.61 4.83
N LYS A 415 -14.47 -12.31 5.38
CA LYS A 415 -14.72 -13.52 6.17
C LYS A 415 -15.54 -13.13 7.40
N THR A 416 -16.60 -13.87 7.65
CA THR A 416 -17.32 -13.77 8.93
C THR A 416 -16.39 -14.18 10.06
N ALA A 417 -16.34 -13.33 11.11
CA ALA A 417 -15.54 -13.59 12.29
C ALA A 417 -16.01 -14.84 13.04
#